data_dea8309abd5ba218bb1cdbdd7fbc6a4d
#
_entry.id   dea8309abd5ba218bb1cdbdd7fbc6a4d
#
_cell.length_a   1.000
_cell.length_b   1.000
_cell.length_c   1.000
_cell.angle_alpha   90.00
_cell.angle_beta   90.00
_cell.angle_gamma   90.00
#
_symmetry.space_group_name_H-M   'P 1'
#
loop_
_entity.id
_entity.type
_entity.pdbx_description
1 polymer ?
#
loop_
_entity_poly.entity_id
_entity_poly.type
_entity_poly.pdbx_seq_one_letter_code
_entity_poly.pdbx_strand_id
1 'polypeptide(L)'
;MDRESSLKALDNCFTDFSNLISSFEEKDWGVQSLCPDWDIRGVVTHLASVEDLLLGWFPQSAEEWPPFQKMADFEKETSGLSNSELLEKTMNILELRRKELSALGDSAWNAECMTPIGPATYGRFMNVRVFDFWVHQRDMTMPLGIDTEDDGVHAEITLDEVHGSLGYIAGKKIGLEDGMSIAFQLSGAIERTLFAEVDGRAKVVDGIDDPTVTISADMRSFI
;
A
#
# COMPACT_ATOMS: atom_id res chain seq x y z
N MET A 1 11.48 10.30 0.57
CA MET A 1 10.48 11.22 -0.03
C MET A 1 10.10 12.29 0.98
N ASP A 2 9.84 13.52 0.55
CA ASP A 2 9.42 14.58 1.46
C ASP A 2 7.92 14.48 1.81
N ARG A 3 7.49 15.22 2.84
CA ARG A 3 6.11 15.19 3.33
C ARG A 3 5.08 15.60 2.27
N GLU A 4 5.38 16.65 1.51
CA GLU A 4 4.44 17.19 0.53
C GLU A 4 4.16 16.15 -0.58
N SER A 5 5.22 15.51 -1.10
CA SER A 5 5.11 14.44 -2.08
C SER A 5 4.31 13.25 -1.56
N SER A 6 4.56 12.82 -0.31
CA SER A 6 3.83 11.72 0.32
C SER A 6 2.35 12.04 0.53
N LEU A 7 2.03 13.25 1.02
CA LEU A 7 0.64 13.69 1.19
C LEU A 7 -0.09 13.79 -0.14
N LYS A 8 0.57 14.32 -1.18
CA LYS A 8 0.00 14.37 -2.53
C LYS A 8 -0.26 12.97 -3.10
N ALA A 9 0.68 12.04 -2.90
CA ALA A 9 0.50 10.66 -3.34
C ALA A 9 -0.71 10.00 -2.67
N LEU A 10 -0.85 10.17 -1.37
CA LEU A 10 -1.98 9.61 -0.62
C LEU A 10 -3.31 10.25 -1.01
N ASP A 11 -3.34 11.57 -1.25
CA ASP A 11 -4.54 12.25 -1.76
C ASP A 11 -4.93 11.78 -3.16
N ASN A 12 -3.96 11.52 -4.05
CA ASN A 12 -4.20 10.89 -5.34
C ASN A 12 -4.82 9.49 -5.14
N CYS A 13 -4.25 8.65 -4.28
CA CYS A 13 -4.80 7.33 -3.97
C CYS A 13 -6.25 7.41 -3.45
N PHE A 14 -6.56 8.35 -2.56
CA PHE A 14 -7.93 8.57 -2.08
C PHE A 14 -8.88 9.00 -3.21
N THR A 15 -8.40 9.83 -4.13
CA THR A 15 -9.17 10.31 -5.27
C THR A 15 -9.46 9.17 -6.24
N ASP A 16 -8.44 8.41 -6.62
CA ASP A 16 -8.55 7.28 -7.55
C ASP A 16 -9.46 6.18 -6.98
N PHE A 17 -9.26 5.86 -5.71
CA PHE A 17 -10.11 4.90 -5.01
C PHE A 17 -11.56 5.36 -4.92
N SER A 18 -11.81 6.63 -4.57
CA SER A 18 -13.14 7.21 -4.51
C SER A 18 -13.86 7.15 -5.87
N ASN A 19 -13.14 7.50 -6.94
CA ASN A 19 -13.67 7.45 -8.30
C ASN A 19 -14.00 6.01 -8.71
N LEU A 20 -13.08 5.08 -8.42
CA LEU A 20 -13.24 3.67 -8.75
C LEU A 20 -14.49 3.08 -8.08
N ILE A 21 -14.59 3.17 -6.74
CA ILE A 21 -15.72 2.56 -6.02
C ILE A 21 -17.07 3.24 -6.31
N SER A 22 -17.05 4.52 -6.72
CA SER A 22 -18.24 5.22 -7.19
C SER A 22 -18.71 4.77 -8.56
N SER A 23 -17.83 4.15 -9.37
CA SER A 23 -18.15 3.63 -10.69
C SER A 23 -18.72 2.21 -10.68
N PHE A 24 -18.63 1.50 -9.56
CA PHE A 24 -19.07 0.11 -9.46
C PHE A 24 -20.59 -0.05 -9.60
N GLU A 25 -21.00 -1.02 -10.41
CA GLU A 25 -22.37 -1.52 -10.38
C GLU A 25 -22.55 -2.50 -9.21
N GLU A 26 -23.79 -2.77 -8.82
CA GLU A 26 -24.09 -3.67 -7.67
C GLU A 26 -23.44 -5.06 -7.81
N LYS A 27 -23.36 -5.58 -9.03
CA LYS A 27 -22.74 -6.88 -9.32
C LYS A 27 -21.22 -6.91 -9.09
N ASP A 28 -20.54 -5.75 -9.20
CA ASP A 28 -19.08 -5.68 -9.14
C ASP A 28 -18.57 -5.89 -7.72
N TRP A 29 -19.35 -5.47 -6.72
CA TRP A 29 -18.97 -5.58 -5.31
C TRP A 29 -18.74 -7.02 -4.82
N GLY A 30 -19.45 -7.99 -5.41
CA GLY A 30 -19.32 -9.40 -5.09
C GLY A 30 -18.31 -10.16 -5.96
N VAL A 31 -17.61 -9.50 -6.87
CA VAL A 31 -16.57 -10.15 -7.69
C VAL A 31 -15.37 -10.48 -6.80
N GLN A 32 -14.82 -11.70 -6.96
CA GLN A 32 -13.59 -12.11 -6.27
C GLN A 32 -12.44 -11.18 -6.67
N SER A 33 -11.81 -10.55 -5.71
CA SER A 33 -10.61 -9.75 -5.91
C SER A 33 -9.37 -10.65 -6.09
N LEU A 34 -8.19 -10.08 -6.32
CA LEU A 34 -6.94 -10.84 -6.30
C LEU A 34 -6.52 -11.24 -4.87
N CYS A 35 -7.13 -10.67 -3.83
CA CYS A 35 -6.97 -11.14 -2.45
C CYS A 35 -7.81 -12.40 -2.25
N PRO A 36 -7.21 -13.58 -1.95
CA PRO A 36 -7.93 -14.86 -1.94
C PRO A 36 -9.12 -14.91 -0.96
N ASP A 37 -9.04 -14.18 0.15
CA ASP A 37 -10.03 -14.20 1.23
C ASP A 37 -11.11 -13.11 1.10
N TRP A 38 -11.00 -12.23 0.09
CA TRP A 38 -11.88 -11.06 -0.05
C TRP A 38 -12.45 -10.93 -1.46
N ASP A 39 -13.75 -10.66 -1.54
CA ASP A 39 -14.35 -10.04 -2.72
C ASP A 39 -14.00 -8.53 -2.77
N ILE A 40 -14.43 -7.83 -3.81
CA ILE A 40 -14.19 -6.38 -3.96
C ILE A 40 -14.75 -5.60 -2.76
N ARG A 41 -15.92 -6.00 -2.25
CA ARG A 41 -16.49 -5.38 -1.04
C ARG A 41 -15.57 -5.53 0.17
N GLY A 42 -14.96 -6.70 0.34
CA GLY A 42 -14.00 -6.97 1.41
C GLY A 42 -12.78 -6.05 1.32
N VAL A 43 -12.24 -5.84 0.12
CA VAL A 43 -11.11 -4.91 -0.12
C VAL A 43 -11.50 -3.47 0.22
N VAL A 44 -12.67 -3.01 -0.21
CA VAL A 44 -13.17 -1.67 0.14
C VAL A 44 -13.33 -1.52 1.65
N THR A 45 -13.89 -2.54 2.32
CA THR A 45 -14.05 -2.54 3.78
C THR A 45 -12.70 -2.47 4.48
N HIS A 46 -11.69 -3.23 4.00
CA HIS A 46 -10.34 -3.18 4.54
C HIS A 46 -9.74 -1.78 4.44
N LEU A 47 -9.69 -1.18 3.26
CA LEU A 47 -9.11 0.15 3.06
C LEU A 47 -9.81 1.22 3.91
N ALA A 48 -11.16 1.19 3.95
CA ALA A 48 -11.95 2.11 4.75
C ALA A 48 -11.69 1.92 6.26
N SER A 49 -11.58 0.68 6.74
CA SER A 49 -11.35 0.38 8.16
C SER A 49 -10.02 0.90 8.66
N VAL A 50 -8.96 0.83 7.83
CA VAL A 50 -7.64 1.37 8.21
C VAL A 50 -7.68 2.90 8.27
N GLU A 51 -8.35 3.58 7.34
CA GLU A 51 -8.48 5.04 7.43
C GLU A 51 -9.38 5.46 8.59
N ASP A 52 -10.44 4.71 8.91
CA ASP A 52 -11.31 4.98 10.08
C ASP A 52 -10.55 4.86 11.41
N LEU A 53 -9.76 3.80 11.58
CA LEU A 53 -8.96 3.62 12.81
C LEU A 53 -7.89 4.69 13.00
N LEU A 54 -7.41 5.30 11.91
CA LEU A 54 -6.42 6.36 11.93
C LEU A 54 -7.04 7.75 12.18
N LEU A 55 -8.36 7.91 12.08
CA LEU A 55 -9.02 9.19 12.41
C LEU A 55 -8.79 9.56 13.88
N GLY A 56 -8.18 10.74 14.08
CA GLY A 56 -7.84 11.28 15.39
C GLY A 56 -6.70 10.53 16.10
N TRP A 57 -6.08 9.52 15.46
CA TRP A 57 -4.93 8.85 16.04
C TRP A 57 -3.63 9.49 15.56
N PHE A 58 -2.85 9.95 16.54
CA PHE A 58 -1.48 10.40 16.36
C PHE A 58 -0.61 9.79 17.44
N PRO A 59 0.54 9.18 17.11
CA PRO A 59 1.36 8.48 18.09
C PRO A 59 1.91 9.45 19.14
N GLN A 60 1.87 9.02 20.39
CA GLN A 60 2.40 9.75 21.53
C GLN A 60 3.73 9.17 22.02
N SER A 61 4.11 7.99 21.56
CA SER A 61 5.39 7.33 21.83
C SER A 61 5.83 6.42 20.70
N ALA A 62 7.13 6.10 20.65
CA ALA A 62 7.72 5.22 19.66
C ALA A 62 7.23 3.76 19.75
N GLU A 63 6.71 3.34 20.89
CA GLU A 63 6.17 2.00 21.11
C GLU A 63 4.68 1.89 20.81
N GLU A 64 4.00 3.00 20.52
CA GLU A 64 2.58 3.03 20.29
C GLU A 64 2.23 2.46 18.92
N TRP A 65 1.26 1.53 18.91
CA TRP A 65 0.70 0.95 17.70
C TRP A 65 -0.57 1.67 17.28
N PRO A 66 -0.83 1.78 15.98
CA PRO A 66 -2.17 2.12 15.51
C PRO A 66 -3.21 1.16 16.11
N PRO A 67 -4.41 1.62 16.43
CA PRO A 67 -5.42 0.82 17.11
C PRO A 67 -6.06 -0.23 16.17
N PHE A 68 -5.27 -1.15 15.60
CA PHE A 68 -5.69 -2.15 14.62
C PHE A 68 -6.85 -3.04 15.10
N GLN A 69 -7.04 -3.20 16.41
CA GLN A 69 -8.19 -3.92 16.95
C GLN A 69 -9.54 -3.33 16.53
N LYS A 70 -9.59 -2.04 16.19
CA LYS A 70 -10.81 -1.37 15.69
C LYS A 70 -11.25 -1.86 14.31
N MET A 71 -10.36 -2.50 13.52
CA MET A 71 -10.75 -3.04 12.21
C MET A 71 -11.86 -4.08 12.32
N ALA A 72 -11.79 -4.98 13.29
CA ALA A 72 -12.83 -5.97 13.51
C ALA A 72 -14.19 -5.34 13.92
N ASP A 73 -14.16 -4.25 14.68
CA ASP A 73 -15.37 -3.52 15.05
C ASP A 73 -15.98 -2.84 13.81
N PHE A 74 -15.17 -2.22 12.97
CA PHE A 74 -15.59 -1.61 11.71
C PHE A 74 -16.21 -2.64 10.76
N GLU A 75 -15.57 -3.80 10.57
CA GLU A 75 -16.09 -4.89 9.76
C GLU A 75 -17.46 -5.36 10.26
N LYS A 76 -17.59 -5.54 11.58
CA LYS A 76 -18.88 -5.92 12.20
C LYS A 76 -19.96 -4.85 11.99
N GLU A 77 -19.63 -3.56 12.15
CA GLU A 77 -20.57 -2.46 11.93
C GLU A 77 -21.05 -2.38 10.48
N THR A 78 -20.14 -2.64 9.54
CA THR A 78 -20.42 -2.50 8.10
C THR A 78 -20.99 -3.76 7.46
N SER A 79 -20.97 -4.90 8.14
CA SER A 79 -21.41 -6.19 7.60
C SER A 79 -22.89 -6.21 7.18
N GLY A 80 -23.72 -5.41 7.83
CA GLY A 80 -25.16 -5.28 7.52
C GLY A 80 -25.53 -4.13 6.58
N LEU A 81 -24.57 -3.32 6.16
CA LEU A 81 -24.80 -2.17 5.27
C LEU A 81 -24.94 -2.64 3.81
N SER A 82 -25.81 -1.96 3.06
CA SER A 82 -25.80 -2.04 1.60
C SER A 82 -24.49 -1.49 1.02
N ASN A 83 -24.18 -1.81 -0.24
CA ASN A 83 -23.00 -1.28 -0.92
C ASN A 83 -23.02 0.25 -1.01
N SER A 84 -24.19 0.85 -1.22
CA SER A 84 -24.37 2.31 -1.23
C SER A 84 -24.07 2.95 0.13
N GLU A 85 -24.50 2.33 1.23
CA GLU A 85 -24.23 2.84 2.59
C GLU A 85 -22.76 2.69 2.96
N LEU A 86 -22.10 1.58 2.56
CA LEU A 86 -20.67 1.40 2.72
C LEU A 86 -19.87 2.43 1.91
N LEU A 87 -20.28 2.69 0.67
CA LEU A 87 -19.68 3.72 -0.19
C LEU A 87 -19.77 5.10 0.49
N GLU A 88 -20.96 5.52 0.95
CA GLU A 88 -21.15 6.81 1.63
C GLU A 88 -20.27 6.92 2.89
N LYS A 89 -20.24 5.87 3.72
CA LYS A 89 -19.39 5.82 4.93
C LYS A 89 -17.91 5.96 4.54
N THR A 90 -17.45 5.23 3.54
CA THR A 90 -16.07 5.28 3.04
C THR A 90 -15.70 6.68 2.55
N MET A 91 -16.54 7.30 1.72
CA MET A 91 -16.31 8.66 1.21
C MET A 91 -16.17 9.69 2.34
N ASN A 92 -17.02 9.59 3.37
CA ASN A 92 -16.94 10.48 4.53
C ASN A 92 -15.63 10.28 5.32
N ILE A 93 -15.19 9.04 5.52
CA ILE A 93 -13.91 8.74 6.19
C ILE A 93 -12.75 9.36 5.42
N LEU A 94 -12.68 9.16 4.10
CA LEU A 94 -11.60 9.72 3.28
C LEU A 94 -11.58 11.26 3.31
N GLU A 95 -12.74 11.91 3.32
CA GLU A 95 -12.82 13.36 3.43
C GLU A 95 -12.31 13.87 4.78
N LEU A 96 -12.65 13.18 5.88
CA LEU A 96 -12.13 13.50 7.22
C LEU A 96 -10.61 13.29 7.29
N ARG A 97 -10.10 12.19 6.71
CA ARG A 97 -8.66 11.92 6.65
C ARG A 97 -7.91 12.97 5.85
N ARG A 98 -8.44 13.41 4.71
CA ARG A 98 -7.84 14.52 3.94
C ARG A 98 -7.69 15.79 4.79
N LYS A 99 -8.72 16.15 5.55
CA LYS A 99 -8.69 17.32 6.45
C LYS A 99 -7.63 17.18 7.52
N GLU A 100 -7.55 16.03 8.18
CA GLU A 100 -6.53 15.77 9.20
C GLU A 100 -5.12 15.84 8.63
N LEU A 101 -4.86 15.13 7.52
CA LEU A 101 -3.55 15.06 6.90
C LEU A 101 -3.09 16.43 6.37
N SER A 102 -4.00 17.23 5.82
CA SER A 102 -3.68 18.59 5.35
C SER A 102 -3.32 19.55 6.47
N ALA A 103 -3.83 19.31 7.68
CA ALA A 103 -3.55 20.12 8.86
C ALA A 103 -2.30 19.64 9.64
N LEU A 104 -1.68 18.53 9.22
CA LEU A 104 -0.60 17.88 9.94
C LEU A 104 0.70 18.69 9.86
N GLY A 105 1.26 19.04 11.03
CA GLY A 105 2.56 19.71 11.12
C GLY A 105 3.75 18.74 11.10
N ASP A 106 4.96 19.27 10.91
CA ASP A 106 6.18 18.47 10.82
C ASP A 106 6.45 17.61 12.06
N SER A 107 6.12 18.11 13.24
CA SER A 107 6.30 17.37 14.50
C SER A 107 5.47 16.08 14.52
N ALA A 108 4.21 16.16 14.13
CA ALA A 108 3.34 14.99 14.08
C ALA A 108 3.72 14.04 12.92
N TRP A 109 4.12 14.59 11.78
CA TRP A 109 4.61 13.80 10.63
C TRP A 109 5.84 12.96 10.98
N ASN A 110 6.76 13.53 11.77
CA ASN A 110 8.01 12.88 12.18
C ASN A 110 7.90 12.15 13.53
N ALA A 111 6.73 12.09 14.14
CA ALA A 111 6.53 11.35 15.37
C ALA A 111 6.78 9.86 15.16
N GLU A 112 7.62 9.27 16.03
CA GLU A 112 7.95 7.84 15.98
C GLU A 112 6.79 6.99 16.51
N CYS A 113 6.57 5.83 15.91
CA CYS A 113 5.56 4.86 16.32
C CYS A 113 5.91 3.45 15.82
N MET A 114 5.16 2.48 16.28
CA MET A 114 5.15 1.15 15.68
C MET A 114 4.28 1.15 14.43
N THR A 115 4.72 0.45 13.39
CA THR A 115 4.00 0.33 12.11
C THR A 115 4.05 -1.11 11.62
N PRO A 116 3.25 -1.50 10.61
CA PRO A 116 3.31 -2.84 10.04
C PRO A 116 4.70 -3.28 9.54
N ILE A 117 5.56 -2.32 9.23
CA ILE A 117 6.94 -2.57 8.80
C ILE A 117 7.98 -2.45 9.94
N GLY A 118 7.52 -2.30 11.19
CA GLY A 118 8.35 -2.11 12.38
C GLY A 118 8.39 -0.66 12.87
N PRO A 119 9.32 -0.31 13.77
CA PRO A 119 9.47 1.06 14.26
C PRO A 119 9.78 2.03 13.13
N ALA A 120 8.98 3.09 13.00
CA ALA A 120 9.16 4.12 11.98
C ALA A 120 8.44 5.42 12.38
N THR A 121 8.47 6.44 11.53
CA THR A 121 7.69 7.65 11.74
C THR A 121 6.25 7.49 11.22
N TYR A 122 5.34 8.32 11.72
CA TYR A 122 3.97 8.42 11.20
C TYR A 122 3.97 8.68 9.69
N GLY A 123 4.83 9.59 9.20
CA GLY A 123 4.96 9.87 7.77
C GLY A 123 5.43 8.66 6.96
N ARG A 124 6.35 7.86 7.52
CA ARG A 124 6.76 6.60 6.88
C ARG A 124 5.59 5.61 6.79
N PHE A 125 4.74 5.57 7.80
CA PHE A 125 3.52 4.76 7.77
C PHE A 125 2.53 5.25 6.70
N MET A 126 2.45 6.57 6.46
CA MET A 126 1.60 7.09 5.36
C MET A 126 2.08 6.62 3.97
N ASN A 127 3.38 6.41 3.76
CA ASN A 127 3.87 5.78 2.53
C ASN A 127 3.43 4.31 2.41
N VAL A 128 3.41 3.57 3.52
CA VAL A 128 2.81 2.21 3.53
C VAL A 128 1.33 2.27 3.16
N ARG A 129 0.60 3.31 3.57
CA ARG A 129 -0.80 3.50 3.15
C ARG A 129 -0.93 3.78 1.65
N VAL A 130 0.00 4.56 1.07
CA VAL A 130 0.05 4.74 -0.40
C VAL A 130 0.21 3.40 -1.11
N PHE A 131 1.18 2.58 -0.67
CA PHE A 131 1.38 1.23 -1.19
C PHE A 131 0.11 0.38 -1.10
N ASP A 132 -0.53 0.36 0.05
CA ASP A 132 -1.72 -0.44 0.33
C ASP A 132 -2.91 -0.05 -0.59
N PHE A 133 -3.17 1.25 -0.75
CA PHE A 133 -4.19 1.74 -1.69
C PHE A 133 -3.86 1.38 -3.14
N TRP A 134 -2.60 1.56 -3.54
CA TRP A 134 -2.18 1.31 -4.91
C TRP A 134 -2.32 -0.16 -5.29
N VAL A 135 -1.86 -1.08 -4.44
CA VAL A 135 -1.97 -2.53 -4.67
C VAL A 135 -3.43 -2.96 -4.67
N HIS A 136 -4.19 -2.60 -3.66
CA HIS A 136 -5.59 -3.01 -3.54
C HIS A 136 -6.51 -2.41 -4.61
N GLN A 137 -6.16 -1.26 -5.19
CA GLN A 137 -6.84 -0.78 -6.38
C GLN A 137 -6.68 -1.77 -7.54
N ARG A 138 -5.48 -2.36 -7.74
CA ARG A 138 -5.24 -3.37 -8.77
C ARG A 138 -5.91 -4.70 -8.45
N ASP A 139 -5.94 -5.08 -7.17
CA ASP A 139 -6.68 -6.26 -6.72
C ASP A 139 -8.17 -6.21 -7.08
N MET A 140 -8.75 -5.02 -7.13
CA MET A 140 -10.15 -4.82 -7.54
C MET A 140 -10.30 -4.65 -9.06
N THR A 141 -9.42 -3.91 -9.71
CA THR A 141 -9.57 -3.52 -11.13
C THR A 141 -9.20 -4.63 -12.10
N MET A 142 -8.17 -5.42 -11.81
CA MET A 142 -7.73 -6.50 -12.70
C MET A 142 -8.81 -7.57 -12.94
N PRO A 143 -9.53 -8.08 -11.92
CA PRO A 143 -10.63 -9.01 -12.15
C PRO A 143 -11.80 -8.41 -12.93
N LEU A 144 -12.00 -7.09 -12.86
CA LEU A 144 -13.04 -6.38 -13.60
C LEU A 144 -12.60 -5.98 -15.02
N GLY A 145 -11.34 -6.16 -15.38
CA GLY A 145 -10.79 -5.70 -16.67
C GLY A 145 -10.75 -4.18 -16.81
N ILE A 146 -10.62 -3.46 -15.69
CA ILE A 146 -10.52 -2.00 -15.66
C ILE A 146 -9.05 -1.61 -15.71
N ASP A 147 -8.69 -0.77 -16.67
CA ASP A 147 -7.34 -0.21 -16.77
C ASP A 147 -7.12 0.86 -15.70
N THR A 148 -5.88 0.92 -15.18
CA THR A 148 -5.42 1.92 -14.22
C THR A 148 -4.19 2.65 -14.76
N GLU A 149 -3.98 3.88 -14.32
CA GLU A 149 -2.70 4.57 -14.52
C GLU A 149 -1.69 4.02 -13.51
N ASP A 150 -0.57 3.49 -14.03
CA ASP A 150 0.44 2.79 -13.23
C ASP A 150 1.72 3.61 -13.04
N ASP A 151 1.67 4.93 -13.27
CA ASP A 151 2.76 5.88 -13.11
C ASP A 151 2.49 6.91 -11.99
N GLY A 152 3.35 7.92 -11.92
CA GLY A 152 3.22 9.01 -10.96
C GLY A 152 3.81 8.71 -9.58
N VAL A 153 3.72 9.71 -8.69
CA VAL A 153 4.38 9.70 -7.38
C VAL A 153 3.93 8.55 -6.47
N HIS A 154 2.66 8.14 -6.56
CA HIS A 154 2.12 7.03 -5.77
C HIS A 154 2.66 5.66 -6.24
N ALA A 155 2.87 5.48 -7.55
CA ALA A 155 3.51 4.29 -8.10
C ALA A 155 5.00 4.21 -7.73
N GLU A 156 5.71 5.34 -7.75
CA GLU A 156 7.09 5.42 -7.29
C GLU A 156 7.23 5.05 -5.81
N ILE A 157 6.36 5.57 -4.94
CA ILE A 157 6.34 5.21 -3.51
C ILE A 157 6.06 3.71 -3.35
N THR A 158 5.11 3.17 -4.09
CA THR A 158 4.76 1.75 -4.05
C THR A 158 5.96 0.88 -4.43
N LEU A 159 6.66 1.26 -5.49
CA LEU A 159 7.86 0.54 -5.93
C LEU A 159 9.00 0.64 -4.91
N ASP A 160 9.14 1.77 -4.22
CA ASP A 160 10.11 1.94 -3.12
C ASP A 160 9.78 1.03 -1.93
N GLU A 161 8.49 0.81 -1.60
CA GLU A 161 8.06 -0.15 -0.56
C GLU A 161 8.44 -1.58 -0.93
N VAL A 162 8.18 -1.99 -2.17
CA VAL A 162 8.56 -3.31 -2.67
C VAL A 162 10.08 -3.45 -2.65
N HIS A 163 10.81 -2.44 -3.13
CA HIS A 163 12.28 -2.43 -3.10
C HIS A 163 12.82 -2.63 -1.68
N GLY A 164 12.28 -1.90 -0.70
CA GLY A 164 12.67 -2.06 0.71
C GLY A 164 12.43 -3.48 1.26
N SER A 165 11.51 -4.23 0.68
CA SER A 165 11.16 -5.60 1.08
C SER A 165 12.00 -6.68 0.39
N LEU A 166 12.77 -6.34 -0.66
CA LEU A 166 13.48 -7.32 -1.50
C LEU A 166 14.48 -8.17 -0.73
N GLY A 167 15.14 -7.63 0.31
CA GLY A 167 16.05 -8.43 1.14
C GLY A 167 15.31 -9.60 1.81
N TYR A 168 14.11 -9.36 2.33
CA TYR A 168 13.27 -10.42 2.88
C TYR A 168 12.78 -11.40 1.80
N ILE A 169 12.33 -10.87 0.67
CA ILE A 169 11.84 -11.66 -0.47
C ILE A 169 12.97 -12.56 -0.99
N ALA A 170 14.14 -12.02 -1.29
CA ALA A 170 15.29 -12.76 -1.80
C ALA A 170 15.75 -13.85 -0.82
N GLY A 171 15.90 -13.52 0.46
CA GLY A 171 16.44 -14.45 1.44
C GLY A 171 15.44 -15.46 1.99
N LYS A 172 14.14 -15.09 2.15
CA LYS A 172 13.16 -15.94 2.84
C LYS A 172 12.10 -16.54 1.92
N LYS A 173 11.71 -15.84 0.86
CA LYS A 173 10.68 -16.31 -0.06
C LYS A 173 11.28 -17.04 -1.26
N ILE A 174 12.30 -16.46 -1.90
CA ILE A 174 13.03 -17.08 -3.01
C ILE A 174 14.04 -18.11 -2.48
N GLY A 175 14.67 -17.83 -1.33
CA GLY A 175 15.66 -18.72 -0.73
C GLY A 175 17.01 -18.69 -1.44
N LEU A 176 17.47 -17.49 -1.88
CA LEU A 176 18.80 -17.34 -2.43
C LEU A 176 19.87 -17.78 -1.43
N GLU A 177 20.84 -18.53 -1.90
CA GLU A 177 21.96 -19.00 -1.10
C GLU A 177 23.02 -17.90 -0.89
N ASP A 178 23.89 -18.11 0.09
CA ASP A 178 25.00 -17.21 0.37
C ASP A 178 25.93 -17.05 -0.84
N GLY A 179 26.31 -15.83 -1.17
CA GLY A 179 27.07 -15.48 -2.37
C GLY A 179 26.23 -15.30 -3.64
N MET A 180 24.91 -15.56 -3.60
CA MET A 180 24.02 -15.32 -4.75
C MET A 180 23.43 -13.92 -4.74
N SER A 181 23.05 -13.47 -5.93
CA SER A 181 22.43 -12.17 -6.16
C SER A 181 21.32 -12.24 -7.20
N ILE A 182 20.38 -11.29 -7.14
CA ILE A 182 19.26 -11.20 -8.06
C ILE A 182 19.05 -9.77 -8.53
N ALA A 183 18.73 -9.62 -9.82
CA ALA A 183 18.23 -8.39 -10.41
C ALA A 183 16.80 -8.59 -10.91
N PHE A 184 15.92 -7.63 -10.59
CA PHE A 184 14.58 -7.53 -11.17
C PHE A 184 14.57 -6.35 -12.14
N GLN A 185 14.49 -6.64 -13.42
CA GLN A 185 14.38 -5.65 -14.50
C GLN A 185 12.92 -5.38 -14.78
N LEU A 186 12.44 -4.25 -14.31
CA LEU A 186 11.04 -3.84 -14.45
C LEU A 186 10.85 -2.98 -15.69
N SER A 187 9.78 -3.25 -16.43
CA SER A 187 9.32 -2.51 -17.60
C SER A 187 7.88 -2.01 -17.37
N GLY A 188 7.33 -1.27 -18.32
CA GLY A 188 5.98 -0.70 -18.24
C GLY A 188 6.00 0.78 -17.86
N ALA A 189 5.08 1.21 -17.00
CA ALA A 189 4.91 2.62 -16.64
C ALA A 189 6.13 3.21 -15.92
N ILE A 190 6.83 2.40 -15.11
CA ILE A 190 8.11 2.75 -14.49
C ILE A 190 9.14 1.69 -14.87
N GLU A 191 10.22 2.13 -15.54
CA GLU A 191 11.36 1.28 -15.82
C GLU A 191 12.39 1.42 -14.70
N ARG A 192 12.70 0.31 -14.02
CA ARG A 192 13.67 0.29 -12.92
C ARG A 192 14.30 -1.09 -12.78
N THR A 193 15.57 -1.14 -12.42
CA THR A 193 16.20 -2.40 -12.01
C THR A 193 16.42 -2.36 -10.50
N LEU A 194 15.94 -3.39 -9.82
CA LEU A 194 16.07 -3.57 -8.37
C LEU A 194 17.00 -4.72 -8.09
N PHE A 195 17.87 -4.58 -7.08
CA PHE A 195 18.89 -5.57 -6.77
C PHE A 195 18.86 -6.03 -5.32
N ALA A 196 19.12 -7.32 -5.12
CA ALA A 196 19.37 -7.87 -3.80
C ALA A 196 20.50 -8.91 -3.88
N GLU A 197 21.29 -9.02 -2.82
CA GLU A 197 22.34 -10.01 -2.66
C GLU A 197 22.27 -10.70 -1.30
N VAL A 198 22.88 -11.88 -1.20
CA VAL A 198 23.09 -12.59 0.05
C VAL A 198 24.58 -12.66 0.35
N ASP A 199 24.98 -11.95 1.40
CA ASP A 199 26.32 -11.93 1.96
C ASP A 199 26.19 -12.11 3.48
N GLY A 200 26.14 -13.37 3.93
CA GLY A 200 25.76 -13.76 5.27
C GLY A 200 24.29 -13.44 5.61
N ARG A 201 23.73 -12.36 5.04
CA ARG A 201 22.34 -11.95 5.17
C ARG A 201 21.85 -11.33 3.85
N ALA A 202 20.63 -11.64 3.48
CA ALA A 202 20.01 -11.02 2.32
C ALA A 202 19.75 -9.52 2.58
N LYS A 203 20.15 -8.68 1.63
CA LYS A 203 20.02 -7.22 1.68
C LYS A 203 19.78 -6.64 0.30
N VAL A 204 19.15 -5.47 0.27
CA VAL A 204 19.01 -4.63 -0.92
C VAL A 204 20.34 -3.93 -1.18
N VAL A 205 20.71 -3.77 -2.46
CA VAL A 205 21.89 -3.03 -2.92
C VAL A 205 21.55 -2.17 -4.12
N ASP A 206 22.35 -1.13 -4.37
CA ASP A 206 22.08 -0.14 -5.43
C ASP A 206 22.40 -0.64 -6.85
N GLY A 207 23.25 -1.66 -6.98
CA GLY A 207 23.65 -2.20 -8.28
C GLY A 207 24.51 -3.45 -8.16
N ILE A 208 24.44 -4.31 -9.17
CA ILE A 208 25.28 -5.51 -9.32
C ILE A 208 25.62 -5.63 -10.81
N ASP A 209 26.91 -5.71 -11.14
CA ASP A 209 27.36 -5.80 -12.53
C ASP A 209 27.00 -7.14 -13.19
N ASP A 210 27.08 -8.25 -12.45
CA ASP A 210 26.81 -9.60 -12.95
C ASP A 210 25.96 -10.38 -11.93
N PRO A 211 24.64 -10.14 -11.88
CA PRO A 211 23.76 -10.82 -10.95
C PRO A 211 23.66 -12.32 -11.28
N THR A 212 23.64 -13.17 -10.26
CA THR A 212 23.48 -14.63 -10.41
C THR A 212 22.18 -15.00 -11.11
N VAL A 213 21.11 -14.23 -10.86
CA VAL A 213 19.78 -14.40 -11.46
C VAL A 213 19.26 -13.05 -11.92
N THR A 214 18.66 -13.02 -13.11
CA THR A 214 17.91 -11.85 -13.59
C THR A 214 16.47 -12.27 -13.93
N ILE A 215 15.51 -11.53 -13.40
CA ILE A 215 14.08 -11.68 -13.70
C ILE A 215 13.60 -10.40 -14.36
N SER A 216 12.95 -10.51 -15.51
CA SER A 216 12.31 -9.39 -16.18
C SER A 216 10.80 -9.52 -16.03
N ALA A 217 10.13 -8.44 -15.65
CA ALA A 217 8.69 -8.39 -15.45
C ALA A 217 8.14 -7.01 -15.82
N ASP A 218 6.87 -6.97 -16.18
CA ASP A 218 6.10 -5.72 -16.15
C ASP A 218 5.89 -5.29 -14.70
N MET A 219 6.05 -3.99 -14.41
CA MET A 219 6.00 -3.44 -13.06
C MET A 219 4.67 -3.75 -12.34
N ARG A 220 3.54 -3.59 -13.05
CA ARG A 220 2.19 -3.86 -12.50
C ARG A 220 2.03 -5.33 -12.07
N SER A 221 2.64 -6.25 -12.83
CA SER A 221 2.59 -7.68 -12.54
C SER A 221 3.60 -8.12 -11.50
N PHE A 222 4.62 -7.29 -11.25
CA PHE A 222 5.66 -7.55 -10.27
C PHE A 222 5.23 -7.15 -8.85
N ILE A 223 4.47 -6.08 -8.71
CA ILE A 223 3.95 -5.59 -7.44
C ILE A 223 2.71 -6.36 -7.04
#